data_7e21d804510b6a13d0e9022d67638aa7
#
_entry.id   7e21d804510b6a13d0e9022d67638aa7
#
_cell.length_a   1.000
_cell.length_b   1.000
_cell.length_c   1.000
_cell.angle_alpha   90.00
_cell.angle_beta   90.00
_cell.angle_gamma   90.00
#
_symmetry.space_group_name_H-M   'P 1'
#
loop_
_entity.id
_entity.type
_entity.pdbx_description
1 polymer ?
#
loop_
_entity_poly.entity_id
_entity_poly.type
_entity_poly.pdbx_seq_one_letter_code
_entity_poly.pdbx_strand_id
1 'polypeptide(L)'
;DGADASLKREKLQEELAKREKFEKKEYSDKHTKAAELIAIVGHPLYTFTKENEALAELLKQFKESRSEELLLKIRDLSVHYAKKGDLLYPQLKVKYGISGPSDVMWTVDDEIRDDLGILMKESPRSADWNTRLDGVLKRAEEMIYKEQNILFPLCAVNFTEDEWKGIYQDAKDYAVCFGAEPEVWDRAENVGRSEFGWRRSADGQQGSAGQKNATGEIVMPGGHMTLEQLTALLNTVPLEISFIDTENINRFFNEGPKAVSYTHLTLPTIL
;
A
#
# COMPACT_ATOMS: atom_id res chain seq x y z
N ASP A 1 40.81 9.96 12.00
CA ASP A 1 40.50 8.61 11.50
C ASP A 1 39.98 7.62 12.60
N GLY A 2 40.40 7.76 13.88
CA GLY A 2 39.97 6.87 14.97
C GLY A 2 38.54 7.14 15.49
N ALA A 3 38.11 8.40 15.51
CA ALA A 3 36.79 8.78 16.04
C ALA A 3 35.61 8.34 15.14
N ASP A 4 35.81 8.33 13.83
CA ASP A 4 34.79 7.86 12.88
C ASP A 4 34.60 6.33 12.90
N ALA A 5 35.66 5.58 13.16
CA ALA A 5 35.62 4.14 13.32
C ALA A 5 34.93 3.70 14.63
N SER A 6 35.10 4.49 15.73
CA SER A 6 34.43 4.22 16.99
C SER A 6 32.92 4.51 16.89
N LEU A 7 32.53 5.59 16.23
CA LEU A 7 31.12 5.97 16.01
C LEU A 7 30.37 4.93 15.14
N LYS A 8 31.03 4.38 14.12
CA LYS A 8 30.49 3.31 13.29
C LYS A 8 30.30 1.99 14.06
N ARG A 9 31.24 1.66 14.94
CA ARG A 9 31.12 0.47 15.80
C ARG A 9 30.00 0.62 16.82
N GLU A 10 29.83 1.79 17.40
CA GLU A 10 28.77 2.08 18.37
C GLU A 10 27.38 2.01 17.71
N LYS A 11 27.21 2.59 16.53
CA LYS A 11 25.97 2.48 15.75
C LYS A 11 25.66 1.03 15.34
N LEU A 12 26.69 0.27 14.94
CA LEU A 12 26.51 -1.15 14.58
C LEU A 12 26.11 -1.98 15.82
N GLN A 13 26.71 -1.72 16.98
CA GLN A 13 26.35 -2.38 18.23
C GLN A 13 24.92 -2.01 18.68
N GLU A 14 24.52 -0.76 18.50
CA GLU A 14 23.15 -0.31 18.79
C GLU A 14 22.12 -0.95 17.86
N GLU A 15 22.45 -1.10 16.56
CA GLU A 15 21.60 -1.83 15.61
C GLU A 15 21.52 -3.32 15.92
N LEU A 16 22.65 -3.94 16.29
CA LEU A 16 22.67 -5.35 16.69
C LEU A 16 21.88 -5.58 17.99
N ALA A 17 22.02 -4.68 18.99
CA ALA A 17 21.25 -4.75 20.23
C ALA A 17 19.74 -4.52 19.99
N LYS A 18 19.36 -3.64 19.04
CA LYS A 18 17.97 -3.47 18.60
C LYS A 18 17.47 -4.76 17.94
N ARG A 19 18.24 -5.37 17.05
CA ARG A 19 17.91 -6.66 16.41
C ARG A 19 17.74 -7.79 17.44
N GLU A 20 18.69 -7.96 18.36
CA GLU A 20 18.58 -8.98 19.44
C GLU A 20 17.37 -8.76 20.35
N LYS A 21 17.00 -7.51 20.61
CA LYS A 21 15.81 -7.16 21.39
C LYS A 21 14.50 -7.50 20.65
N PHE A 22 14.51 -7.41 19.31
CA PHE A 22 13.40 -7.84 18.46
C PHE A 22 13.33 -9.37 18.30
N GLU A 23 14.46 -10.05 18.20
CA GLU A 23 14.50 -11.53 18.07
C GLU A 23 14.10 -12.27 19.36
N LYS A 24 14.20 -11.61 20.52
CA LYS A 24 13.85 -12.20 21.83
C LYS A 24 12.39 -11.98 22.27
N LYS A 25 11.56 -11.30 21.47
CA LYS A 25 10.13 -11.28 21.75
C LYS A 25 9.59 -12.69 21.46
N GLU A 26 9.31 -13.48 22.51
CA GLU A 26 8.70 -14.80 22.37
C GLU A 26 7.40 -14.70 21.57
N TYR A 27 7.43 -15.16 20.33
CA TYR A 27 6.27 -15.22 19.44
C TYR A 27 5.42 -16.48 19.69
N SER A 28 5.54 -17.11 20.86
CA SER A 28 4.83 -18.35 21.21
C SER A 28 3.31 -18.22 21.14
N ASP A 29 2.78 -16.99 21.23
CA ASP A 29 1.34 -16.71 21.33
C ASP A 29 0.78 -15.87 20.15
N LYS A 30 1.53 -15.71 19.08
CA LYS A 30 1.13 -14.82 17.95
C LYS A 30 -0.17 -15.24 17.26
N HIS A 31 -0.42 -16.55 17.15
CA HIS A 31 -1.64 -17.05 16.50
C HIS A 31 -2.86 -16.88 17.40
N THR A 32 -2.74 -17.06 18.69
CA THR A 32 -3.80 -16.81 19.66
C THR A 32 -4.19 -15.34 19.64
N LYS A 33 -3.21 -14.45 19.69
CA LYS A 33 -3.46 -13.01 19.65
C LYS A 33 -4.09 -12.55 18.32
N ALA A 34 -3.66 -13.13 17.18
CA ALA A 34 -4.31 -12.89 15.91
C ALA A 34 -5.77 -13.34 15.91
N ALA A 35 -6.04 -14.55 16.41
CA ALA A 35 -7.39 -15.09 16.52
C ALA A 35 -8.30 -14.23 17.41
N GLU A 36 -7.80 -13.70 18.52
CA GLU A 36 -8.53 -12.77 19.37
C GLU A 36 -8.92 -11.48 18.63
N LEU A 37 -7.99 -10.89 17.88
CA LEU A 37 -8.27 -9.67 17.10
C LEU A 37 -9.18 -9.94 15.90
N ILE A 38 -9.03 -11.09 15.22
CA ILE A 38 -9.90 -11.52 14.13
C ILE A 38 -11.34 -11.74 14.62
N ALA A 39 -11.53 -12.15 15.88
CA ALA A 39 -12.86 -12.33 16.45
C ALA A 39 -13.60 -11.01 16.76
N ILE A 40 -12.90 -9.87 16.73
CA ILE A 40 -13.50 -8.56 16.97
C ILE A 40 -14.10 -8.04 15.67
N VAL A 41 -15.44 -7.98 15.60
CA VAL A 41 -16.18 -7.45 14.45
C VAL A 41 -15.71 -6.03 14.11
N GLY A 42 -15.43 -5.79 12.84
CA GLY A 42 -14.95 -4.50 12.33
C GLY A 42 -13.46 -4.21 12.56
N HIS A 43 -12.74 -5.01 13.37
CA HIS A 43 -11.28 -4.86 13.50
C HIS A 43 -10.59 -5.06 12.14
N PRO A 44 -9.49 -4.35 11.81
CA PRO A 44 -8.82 -4.54 10.51
C PRO A 44 -8.48 -5.99 10.18
N LEU A 45 -7.98 -6.78 11.13
CA LEU A 45 -7.71 -8.20 10.89
C LEU A 45 -8.98 -9.03 10.63
N TYR A 46 -10.12 -8.68 11.23
CA TYR A 46 -11.41 -9.27 10.89
C TYR A 46 -11.76 -8.97 9.42
N THR A 47 -11.65 -7.72 8.99
CA THR A 47 -11.94 -7.31 7.62
C THR A 47 -11.03 -8.00 6.61
N PHE A 48 -9.71 -7.98 6.82
CA PHE A 48 -8.76 -8.70 5.96
C PHE A 48 -9.04 -10.20 5.89
N THR A 49 -9.45 -10.81 7.00
CA THR A 49 -9.80 -12.24 7.03
C THR A 49 -11.05 -12.52 6.23
N LYS A 50 -12.08 -11.66 6.33
CA LYS A 50 -13.31 -11.77 5.52
C LYS A 50 -13.05 -11.61 4.03
N GLU A 51 -12.18 -10.69 3.67
CA GLU A 51 -11.74 -10.53 2.28
C GLU A 51 -11.01 -11.78 1.77
N ASN A 52 -10.15 -12.38 2.58
CA ASN A 52 -9.47 -13.64 2.24
C ASN A 52 -10.44 -14.81 2.10
N GLU A 53 -11.45 -14.92 2.97
CA GLU A 53 -12.51 -15.93 2.86
C GLU A 53 -13.29 -15.76 1.55
N ALA A 54 -13.67 -14.51 1.22
CA ALA A 54 -14.38 -14.20 -0.02
C ALA A 54 -13.53 -14.50 -1.27
N LEU A 55 -12.26 -14.13 -1.28
CA LEU A 55 -11.34 -14.45 -2.36
C LEU A 55 -11.17 -15.97 -2.53
N ALA A 56 -10.99 -16.71 -1.43
CA ALA A 56 -10.85 -18.17 -1.48
C ALA A 56 -12.10 -18.83 -2.11
N GLU A 57 -13.30 -18.35 -1.77
CA GLU A 57 -14.53 -18.87 -2.36
C GLU A 57 -14.65 -18.52 -3.85
N LEU A 58 -14.28 -17.29 -4.26
CA LEU A 58 -14.23 -16.90 -5.67
C LEU A 58 -13.24 -17.75 -6.48
N LEU A 59 -12.05 -18.01 -5.93
CA LEU A 59 -11.04 -18.86 -6.55
C LEU A 59 -11.54 -20.30 -6.74
N LYS A 60 -12.25 -20.84 -5.73
CA LYS A 60 -12.88 -22.17 -5.81
C LYS A 60 -13.95 -22.23 -6.89
N GLN A 61 -14.90 -21.28 -6.90
CA GLN A 61 -15.94 -21.18 -7.91
C GLN A 61 -15.38 -21.00 -9.33
N PHE A 62 -14.32 -20.21 -9.46
CA PHE A 62 -13.66 -20.03 -10.74
C PHE A 62 -13.00 -21.32 -11.25
N LYS A 63 -12.40 -22.13 -10.40
CA LYS A 63 -11.83 -23.43 -10.78
C LYS A 63 -12.89 -24.37 -11.39
N GLU A 64 -14.12 -24.30 -10.89
CA GLU A 64 -15.23 -25.14 -11.34
C GLU A 64 -15.85 -24.63 -12.64
N SER A 65 -16.08 -23.32 -12.76
CA SER A 65 -16.89 -22.73 -13.84
C SER A 65 -16.10 -22.03 -14.94
N ARG A 66 -14.89 -21.57 -14.64
CA ARG A 66 -14.05 -20.74 -15.55
C ARG A 66 -14.77 -19.47 -16.06
N SER A 67 -15.70 -18.93 -15.26
CA SER A 67 -16.51 -17.78 -15.62
C SER A 67 -15.69 -16.48 -15.69
N GLU A 68 -15.83 -15.74 -16.78
CA GLU A 68 -15.24 -14.40 -16.94
C GLU A 68 -15.72 -13.43 -15.85
N GLU A 69 -16.97 -13.53 -15.43
CA GLU A 69 -17.54 -12.70 -14.37
C GLU A 69 -16.82 -12.92 -13.03
N LEU A 70 -16.52 -14.19 -12.70
CA LEU A 70 -15.75 -14.51 -11.49
C LEU A 70 -14.31 -14.01 -11.61
N LEU A 71 -13.70 -14.10 -12.79
CA LEU A 71 -12.35 -13.58 -13.01
C LEU A 71 -12.30 -12.07 -12.82
N LEU A 72 -13.33 -11.35 -13.26
CA LEU A 72 -13.44 -9.89 -13.01
C LEU A 72 -13.55 -9.58 -11.52
N LYS A 73 -14.32 -10.38 -10.75
CA LYS A 73 -14.40 -10.21 -9.28
C LYS A 73 -13.07 -10.54 -8.58
N ILE A 74 -12.37 -11.58 -9.03
CA ILE A 74 -11.05 -11.94 -8.50
C ILE A 74 -10.04 -10.79 -8.70
N ARG A 75 -10.20 -9.97 -9.74
CA ARG A 75 -9.32 -8.82 -9.96
C ARG A 75 -9.31 -7.81 -8.80
N ASP A 76 -10.34 -7.81 -7.95
CA ASP A 76 -10.39 -6.96 -6.75
C ASP A 76 -9.27 -7.28 -5.76
N LEU A 77 -8.51 -8.40 -5.98
CA LEU A 77 -7.27 -8.66 -5.23
C LEU A 77 -6.29 -7.47 -5.29
N SER A 78 -6.35 -6.66 -6.35
CA SER A 78 -5.54 -5.44 -6.46
C SER A 78 -5.84 -4.43 -5.35
N VAL A 79 -7.11 -4.31 -4.92
CA VAL A 79 -7.53 -3.45 -3.81
C VAL A 79 -7.07 -4.03 -2.47
N HIS A 80 -7.27 -5.33 -2.27
CA HIS A 80 -6.84 -6.04 -1.06
C HIS A 80 -5.32 -5.92 -0.85
N TYR A 81 -4.53 -6.15 -1.93
CA TYR A 81 -3.07 -6.06 -1.87
C TYR A 81 -2.59 -4.61 -1.68
N ALA A 82 -3.28 -3.62 -2.27
CA ALA A 82 -2.98 -2.21 -2.02
C ALA A 82 -3.20 -1.85 -0.54
N LYS A 83 -4.35 -2.23 0.06
CA LYS A 83 -4.60 -2.01 1.49
C LYS A 83 -3.52 -2.64 2.36
N LYS A 84 -3.15 -3.87 2.09
CA LYS A 84 -2.10 -4.60 2.81
C LYS A 84 -0.74 -3.92 2.65
N GLY A 85 -0.40 -3.53 1.41
CA GLY A 85 0.83 -2.85 1.05
C GLY A 85 0.99 -1.48 1.72
N ASP A 86 -0.09 -0.72 1.81
CA ASP A 86 -0.05 0.64 2.33
C ASP A 86 -0.24 0.69 3.87
N LEU A 87 -1.03 -0.23 4.43
CA LEU A 87 -1.44 -0.15 5.84
C LEU A 87 -0.64 -1.08 6.77
N LEU A 88 -0.17 -2.24 6.31
CA LEU A 88 0.50 -3.22 7.16
C LEU A 88 2.01 -3.25 6.96
N TYR A 89 2.50 -3.35 5.73
CA TYR A 89 3.93 -3.53 5.46
C TYR A 89 4.79 -2.35 5.90
N PRO A 90 4.43 -1.07 5.65
CA PRO A 90 5.24 0.06 6.08
C PRO A 90 5.39 0.12 7.59
N GLN A 91 4.34 -0.19 8.34
CA GLN A 91 4.42 -0.20 9.81
C GLN A 91 5.36 -1.31 10.30
N LEU A 92 5.24 -2.53 9.78
CA LEU A 92 6.17 -3.62 10.11
C LEU A 92 7.62 -3.25 9.80
N LYS A 93 7.86 -2.70 8.61
CA LYS A 93 9.21 -2.40 8.12
C LYS A 93 9.83 -1.19 8.81
N VAL A 94 9.13 -0.06 8.82
CA VAL A 94 9.69 1.22 9.28
C VAL A 94 9.68 1.32 10.80
N LYS A 95 8.57 0.96 11.43
CA LYS A 95 8.40 1.15 12.87
C LYS A 95 8.97 -0.01 13.69
N TYR A 96 8.76 -1.24 13.21
CA TYR A 96 9.17 -2.44 13.94
C TYR A 96 10.45 -3.10 13.41
N GLY A 97 11.01 -2.60 12.30
CA GLY A 97 12.24 -3.14 11.71
C GLY A 97 12.10 -4.56 11.14
N ILE A 98 10.86 -5.00 10.89
CA ILE A 98 10.55 -6.35 10.40
C ILE A 98 10.34 -6.27 8.89
N SER A 99 11.40 -6.52 8.12
CA SER A 99 11.36 -6.40 6.65
C SER A 99 11.27 -7.73 5.91
N GLY A 100 11.79 -8.83 6.48
CA GLY A 100 11.93 -10.10 5.76
C GLY A 100 10.61 -10.63 5.15
N PRO A 101 9.59 -10.95 5.96
CA PRO A 101 8.31 -11.45 5.43
C PRO A 101 7.57 -10.43 4.58
N SER A 102 7.56 -9.14 5.00
CA SER A 102 6.84 -8.08 4.29
C SER A 102 7.42 -7.78 2.91
N ASP A 103 8.75 -7.72 2.78
CA ASP A 103 9.38 -7.43 1.48
C ASP A 103 9.12 -8.54 0.45
N VAL A 104 9.21 -9.82 0.88
CA VAL A 104 8.92 -10.96 0.00
C VAL A 104 7.45 -10.99 -0.40
N MET A 105 6.55 -10.79 0.57
CA MET A 105 5.10 -10.82 0.29
C MET A 105 4.69 -9.65 -0.59
N TRP A 106 5.24 -8.46 -0.38
CA TRP A 106 4.98 -7.30 -1.24
C TRP A 106 5.35 -7.55 -2.69
N THR A 107 6.56 -8.09 -2.93
CA THR A 107 7.01 -8.44 -4.28
C THR A 107 6.05 -9.43 -4.96
N VAL A 108 5.60 -10.46 -4.24
CA VAL A 108 4.67 -11.47 -4.77
C VAL A 108 3.28 -10.87 -5.04
N ASP A 109 2.80 -9.95 -4.18
CA ASP A 109 1.53 -9.23 -4.40
C ASP A 109 1.58 -8.43 -5.71
N ASP A 110 2.68 -7.71 -5.95
CA ASP A 110 2.89 -6.95 -7.19
C ASP A 110 2.93 -7.88 -8.42
N GLU A 111 3.68 -8.98 -8.34
CA GLU A 111 3.74 -9.97 -9.41
C GLU A 111 2.36 -10.56 -9.74
N ILE A 112 1.57 -10.96 -8.74
CA ILE A 112 0.22 -11.52 -8.93
C ILE A 112 -0.68 -10.49 -9.61
N ARG A 113 -0.67 -9.24 -9.13
CA ARG A 113 -1.47 -8.16 -9.67
C ARG A 113 -1.13 -7.85 -11.12
N ASP A 114 0.16 -7.75 -11.42
CA ASP A 114 0.65 -7.39 -12.75
C ASP A 114 0.40 -8.53 -13.75
N ASP A 115 0.72 -9.78 -13.40
CA ASP A 115 0.48 -10.95 -14.25
C ASP A 115 -1.02 -11.12 -14.55
N LEU A 116 -1.88 -10.98 -13.54
CA LEU A 116 -3.33 -11.04 -13.75
C LEU A 116 -3.80 -9.90 -14.67
N GLY A 117 -3.26 -8.69 -14.47
CA GLY A 117 -3.56 -7.55 -15.30
C GLY A 117 -3.15 -7.73 -16.77
N ILE A 118 -2.02 -8.38 -17.02
CA ILE A 118 -1.53 -8.73 -18.37
C ILE A 118 -2.47 -9.78 -19.00
N LEU A 119 -2.74 -10.85 -18.28
CA LEU A 119 -3.58 -11.95 -18.77
C LEU A 119 -5.00 -11.49 -19.12
N MET A 120 -5.57 -10.58 -18.35
CA MET A 120 -6.91 -10.05 -18.61
C MET A 120 -6.97 -9.12 -19.83
N LYS A 121 -5.86 -8.52 -20.24
CA LYS A 121 -5.78 -7.67 -21.43
C LYS A 121 -5.39 -8.44 -22.70
N GLU A 122 -4.95 -9.69 -22.55
CA GLU A 122 -4.45 -10.49 -23.67
C GLU A 122 -5.57 -10.88 -24.64
N SER A 123 -5.48 -10.42 -25.87
CA SER A 123 -6.44 -10.70 -26.93
C SER A 123 -5.74 -10.72 -28.30
N PRO A 124 -5.79 -11.84 -29.07
CA PRO A 124 -6.38 -13.12 -28.70
C PRO A 124 -5.59 -13.84 -27.61
N ARG A 125 -6.24 -14.69 -26.83
CA ARG A 125 -5.58 -15.49 -25.79
C ARG A 125 -4.65 -16.51 -26.42
N SER A 126 -3.44 -16.61 -25.88
CA SER A 126 -2.43 -17.61 -26.28
C SER A 126 -2.82 -19.03 -25.86
N ALA A 127 -2.20 -20.03 -26.46
CA ALA A 127 -2.48 -21.44 -26.15
C ALA A 127 -2.17 -21.80 -24.69
N ASP A 128 -1.22 -21.12 -24.05
CA ASP A 128 -0.81 -21.31 -22.66
C ASP A 128 -1.51 -20.40 -21.67
N TRP A 129 -2.45 -19.56 -22.11
CA TRP A 129 -3.14 -18.56 -21.30
C TRP A 129 -3.76 -19.16 -20.03
N ASN A 130 -4.48 -20.29 -20.16
CA ASN A 130 -5.08 -20.97 -19.02
C ASN A 130 -4.04 -21.47 -18.02
N THR A 131 -2.92 -22.01 -18.49
CA THR A 131 -1.85 -22.51 -17.62
C THR A 131 -1.19 -21.37 -16.84
N ARG A 132 -0.95 -20.24 -17.51
CA ARG A 132 -0.43 -19.03 -16.84
C ARG A 132 -1.41 -18.48 -15.83
N LEU A 133 -2.69 -18.40 -16.18
CA LEU A 133 -3.74 -17.94 -15.25
C LEU A 133 -3.82 -18.86 -14.03
N ASP A 134 -3.81 -20.18 -14.20
CA ASP A 134 -3.83 -21.13 -13.08
C ASP A 134 -2.62 -20.95 -12.17
N GLY A 135 -1.45 -20.65 -12.74
CA GLY A 135 -0.24 -20.32 -11.97
C GLY A 135 -0.39 -19.04 -11.13
N VAL A 136 -1.01 -18.00 -11.68
CA VAL A 136 -1.27 -16.75 -10.95
C VAL A 136 -2.27 -16.99 -9.82
N LEU A 137 -3.39 -17.65 -10.12
CA LEU A 137 -4.43 -17.91 -9.12
C LEU A 137 -3.93 -18.84 -7.98
N LYS A 138 -3.06 -19.78 -8.30
CA LYS A 138 -2.39 -20.61 -7.28
C LYS A 138 -1.51 -19.77 -6.35
N ARG A 139 -0.75 -18.81 -6.88
CA ARG A 139 0.03 -17.88 -6.05
C ARG A 139 -0.86 -17.03 -5.15
N ALA A 140 -2.04 -16.61 -5.64
CA ALA A 140 -3.02 -15.90 -4.82
C ALA A 140 -3.54 -16.76 -3.66
N GLU A 141 -3.82 -18.05 -3.89
CA GLU A 141 -4.18 -18.99 -2.81
C GLU A 141 -3.06 -19.16 -1.78
N GLU A 142 -1.83 -19.30 -2.25
CA GLU A 142 -0.66 -19.38 -1.37
C GLU A 142 -0.46 -18.06 -0.58
N MET A 143 -0.84 -16.93 -1.14
CA MET A 143 -0.78 -15.64 -0.45
C MET A 143 -1.81 -15.56 0.67
N ILE A 144 -3.05 -15.99 0.47
CA ILE A 144 -4.06 -16.11 1.54
C ILE A 144 -3.48 -16.91 2.73
N TYR A 145 -2.85 -18.06 2.45
CA TYR A 145 -2.22 -18.86 3.49
C TYR A 145 -1.12 -18.11 4.23
N LYS A 146 -0.24 -17.40 3.52
CA LYS A 146 0.86 -16.62 4.10
C LYS A 146 0.35 -15.46 4.96
N GLU A 147 -0.70 -14.80 4.53
CA GLU A 147 -1.34 -13.73 5.29
C GLU A 147 -1.88 -14.23 6.63
N GLN A 148 -2.67 -15.30 6.59
CA GLN A 148 -3.29 -15.85 7.79
C GLN A 148 -2.28 -16.47 8.77
N ASN A 149 -1.20 -17.06 8.27
CA ASN A 149 -0.26 -17.81 9.11
C ASN A 149 1.03 -17.06 9.43
N ILE A 150 1.37 -16.01 8.67
CA ILE A 150 2.61 -15.26 8.88
C ILE A 150 2.31 -13.78 9.14
N LEU A 151 1.66 -13.09 8.20
CA LEU A 151 1.49 -11.64 8.25
C LEU A 151 0.58 -11.21 9.41
N PHE A 152 -0.64 -11.74 9.47
CA PHE A 152 -1.62 -11.34 10.49
C PHE A 152 -1.16 -11.64 11.91
N PRO A 153 -0.59 -12.83 12.20
CA PRO A 153 0.02 -13.10 13.51
C PRO A 153 1.16 -12.16 13.86
N LEU A 154 1.97 -11.78 12.85
CA LEU A 154 3.08 -10.87 13.06
C LEU A 154 2.59 -9.45 13.37
N CYS A 155 1.59 -8.96 12.64
CA CYS A 155 0.96 -7.67 12.92
C CYS A 155 0.27 -7.68 14.31
N ALA A 156 -0.44 -8.75 14.65
CA ALA A 156 -1.18 -8.86 15.89
C ALA A 156 -0.32 -8.72 17.15
N VAL A 157 0.92 -9.22 17.13
CA VAL A 157 1.83 -9.12 18.30
C VAL A 157 2.65 -7.83 18.33
N ASN A 158 2.78 -7.15 17.21
CA ASN A 158 3.60 -5.96 17.12
C ASN A 158 2.78 -4.66 17.19
N PHE A 159 1.63 -4.59 16.53
CA PHE A 159 0.87 -3.35 16.47
C PHE A 159 0.11 -3.07 17.76
N THR A 160 0.11 -1.81 18.15
CA THR A 160 -0.67 -1.31 19.29
C THR A 160 -2.14 -1.11 18.90
N GLU A 161 -3.01 -0.96 19.92
CA GLU A 161 -4.43 -0.69 19.69
C GLU A 161 -4.65 0.62 18.90
N ASP A 162 -3.86 1.66 19.18
CA ASP A 162 -3.99 2.94 18.49
C ASP A 162 -3.55 2.87 17.03
N GLU A 163 -2.56 2.04 16.70
CA GLU A 163 -2.18 1.76 15.31
C GLU A 163 -3.29 1.01 14.57
N TRP A 164 -3.92 0.03 15.21
CA TRP A 164 -5.07 -0.66 14.63
C TRP A 164 -6.24 0.29 14.38
N LYS A 165 -6.52 1.23 15.30
CA LYS A 165 -7.53 2.27 15.09
C LYS A 165 -7.19 3.17 13.90
N GLY A 166 -5.91 3.55 13.76
CA GLY A 166 -5.43 4.28 12.58
C GLY A 166 -5.63 3.51 11.29
N ILE A 167 -5.20 2.24 11.24
CA ILE A 167 -5.40 1.33 10.10
C ILE A 167 -6.90 1.20 9.75
N TYR A 168 -7.77 1.07 10.75
CA TYR A 168 -9.22 1.02 10.55
C TYR A 168 -9.75 2.27 9.86
N GLN A 169 -9.32 3.46 10.29
CA GLN A 169 -9.75 4.71 9.68
C GLN A 169 -9.23 4.88 8.25
N ASP A 170 -7.96 4.53 8.02
CA ASP A 170 -7.33 4.63 6.70
C ASP A 170 -7.91 3.61 5.72
N ALA A 171 -8.31 2.42 6.20
CA ALA A 171 -8.95 1.38 5.39
C ALA A 171 -10.28 1.83 4.76
N LYS A 172 -10.97 2.80 5.35
CA LYS A 172 -12.21 3.38 4.81
C LYS A 172 -12.04 4.12 3.48
N ASP A 173 -10.81 4.52 3.16
CA ASP A 173 -10.50 5.19 1.89
C ASP A 173 -10.39 4.22 0.70
N TYR A 174 -10.41 2.91 0.95
CA TYR A 174 -10.32 1.90 -0.10
C TYR A 174 -11.71 1.42 -0.52
N ALA A 175 -11.80 1.03 -1.80
CA ALA A 175 -13.01 0.41 -2.30
C ALA A 175 -13.28 -0.95 -1.62
N VAL A 176 -14.54 -1.32 -1.56
CA VAL A 176 -14.95 -2.68 -1.17
C VAL A 176 -14.40 -3.67 -2.20
N CYS A 177 -13.83 -4.77 -1.73
CA CYS A 177 -13.32 -5.82 -2.60
C CYS A 177 -14.00 -7.16 -2.32
N PHE A 178 -14.13 -7.98 -3.34
CA PHE A 178 -14.76 -9.31 -3.31
C PHE A 178 -16.20 -9.31 -2.79
N GLY A 179 -16.87 -8.15 -2.69
CA GLY A 179 -18.19 -8.02 -2.07
C GLY A 179 -18.20 -8.16 -0.55
N ALA A 180 -17.03 -8.12 0.09
CA ALA A 180 -16.89 -8.15 1.54
C ALA A 180 -17.05 -6.72 2.10
N GLU A 181 -18.27 -6.36 2.48
CA GLU A 181 -18.55 -5.06 3.09
C GLU A 181 -17.82 -4.94 4.44
N PRO A 182 -17.13 -3.82 4.70
CA PRO A 182 -16.46 -3.58 5.98
C PRO A 182 -17.49 -3.35 7.09
N GLU A 183 -17.28 -3.99 8.22
CA GLU A 183 -18.10 -3.80 9.40
C GLU A 183 -17.55 -2.71 10.32
N VAL A 184 -18.43 -2.11 11.14
CA VAL A 184 -18.05 -1.04 12.05
C VAL A 184 -17.30 -1.59 13.26
N TRP A 185 -16.15 -0.99 13.55
CA TRP A 185 -15.43 -1.23 14.79
C TRP A 185 -15.72 -0.09 15.80
N ASP A 186 -16.67 -0.33 16.72
CA ASP A 186 -17.17 0.68 17.65
C ASP A 186 -16.06 1.38 18.43
N ARG A 187 -15.02 0.67 18.82
CA ARG A 187 -13.89 1.23 19.58
C ARG A 187 -13.05 2.23 18.79
N ALA A 188 -13.10 2.15 17.46
CA ALA A 188 -12.32 3.01 16.58
C ALA A 188 -13.17 4.05 15.85
N GLU A 189 -14.51 3.93 15.86
CA GLU A 189 -15.38 4.79 15.07
C GLU A 189 -15.30 6.26 15.49
N ASN A 190 -15.18 6.54 16.79
CA ASN A 190 -15.13 7.88 17.35
C ASN A 190 -13.71 8.39 17.64
N VAL A 191 -12.69 7.64 17.29
CA VAL A 191 -11.30 8.06 17.42
C VAL A 191 -10.93 8.84 16.16
N GLY A 192 -10.59 10.11 16.30
CA GLY A 192 -10.04 10.89 15.17
C GLY A 192 -8.86 10.14 14.55
N ARG A 193 -8.69 10.27 13.22
CA ARG A 193 -7.59 9.65 12.49
C ARG A 193 -6.28 9.89 13.23
N SER A 194 -5.52 8.82 13.49
CA SER A 194 -4.31 8.89 14.30
C SER A 194 -3.27 9.81 13.66
N GLU A 195 -2.43 10.42 14.47
CA GLU A 195 -1.33 11.29 14.01
C GLU A 195 -0.29 10.57 13.14
N PHE A 196 -0.40 9.26 12.96
CA PHE A 196 0.49 8.41 12.16
C PHE A 196 -0.08 7.94 10.81
N GLY A 197 -1.36 8.16 10.56
CA GLY A 197 -1.91 8.03 9.21
C GLY A 197 -1.40 9.19 8.35
N TRP A 198 -1.12 8.97 7.10
CA TRP A 198 -0.93 10.01 6.11
C TRP A 198 -2.12 10.96 6.23
N ARG A 199 -1.93 12.14 6.85
CA ARG A 199 -3.00 13.09 7.15
C ARG A 199 -3.71 13.50 5.86
N ARG A 200 -4.77 12.81 5.50
CA ARG A 200 -5.83 13.43 4.72
C ARG A 200 -6.68 14.21 5.72
N SER A 201 -6.57 15.51 5.66
CA SER A 201 -7.34 16.42 6.50
C SER A 201 -8.84 16.10 6.42
N ALA A 202 -9.38 15.51 7.49
CA ALA A 202 -10.81 15.22 7.64
C ALA A 202 -11.56 16.45 8.15
N ASP A 203 -11.36 17.59 7.49
CA ASP A 203 -12.31 18.70 7.53
C ASP A 203 -12.92 18.79 6.12
N GLY A 204 -14.22 18.59 6.06
CA GLY A 204 -15.04 18.77 4.86
C GLY A 204 -15.10 20.22 4.34
N GLN A 205 -14.03 20.96 4.52
CA GLN A 205 -13.69 22.12 3.73
C GLN A 205 -12.80 21.64 2.59
N GLN A 206 -13.28 21.81 1.38
CA GLN A 206 -12.46 21.86 0.18
C GLN A 206 -11.28 22.79 0.46
N GLY A 207 -10.22 22.24 1.07
CA GLY A 207 -8.94 22.89 1.18
C GLY A 207 -8.42 22.99 -0.24
N SER A 208 -8.49 24.18 -0.82
CA SER A 208 -7.89 24.46 -2.12
C SER A 208 -6.42 24.03 -2.04
N ALA A 209 -6.05 23.06 -2.89
CA ALA A 209 -4.67 22.69 -3.09
C ALA A 209 -3.85 23.98 -3.29
N GLY A 210 -2.82 24.17 -2.47
CA GLY A 210 -1.99 25.37 -2.53
C GLY A 210 -2.06 26.33 -1.34
N GLN A 211 -2.79 26.01 -0.25
CA GLN A 211 -2.70 26.80 0.97
C GLN A 211 -1.35 26.56 1.66
N LYS A 212 -0.65 27.67 1.98
CA LYS A 212 0.54 27.62 2.82
C LYS A 212 0.12 27.49 4.29
N ASN A 213 0.77 26.58 5.03
CA ASN A 213 0.62 26.53 6.49
C ASN A 213 1.29 27.75 7.16
N ALA A 214 1.21 27.84 8.50
CA ALA A 214 1.81 28.91 9.27
C ALA A 214 3.35 28.99 9.10
N THR A 215 4.01 27.94 8.63
CA THR A 215 5.45 27.85 8.33
C THR A 215 5.76 28.19 6.86
N GLY A 216 4.76 28.52 6.03
CA GLY A 216 4.94 28.88 4.62
C GLY A 216 5.14 27.71 3.67
N GLU A 217 4.91 26.47 4.14
CA GLU A 217 4.99 25.26 3.33
C GLU A 217 3.68 25.03 2.54
N ILE A 218 3.82 24.42 1.38
CA ILE A 218 2.69 24.04 0.52
C ILE A 218 2.07 22.75 1.08
N VAL A 219 0.80 22.81 1.46
CA VAL A 219 0.06 21.66 1.97
C VAL A 219 -0.57 20.92 0.81
N MET A 220 -0.32 19.61 0.75
CA MET A 220 -0.84 18.68 -0.28
C MET A 220 -1.54 17.50 0.41
N PRO A 221 -2.40 16.75 -0.28
CA PRO A 221 -3.10 15.61 0.31
C PRO A 221 -2.20 14.53 0.93
N GLY A 222 -0.94 14.44 0.52
CA GLY A 222 0.05 13.48 1.02
C GLY A 222 1.07 14.05 2.00
N GLY A 223 0.97 15.34 2.40
CA GLY A 223 1.93 15.98 3.29
C GLY A 223 2.15 17.45 2.97
N HIS A 224 3.24 18.00 3.44
CA HIS A 224 3.62 19.39 3.21
C HIS A 224 5.09 19.49 2.83
N MET A 225 5.44 20.44 1.99
CA MET A 225 6.79 20.71 1.52
C MET A 225 7.00 22.20 1.39
N THR A 226 8.25 22.65 1.57
CA THR A 226 8.63 23.97 1.11
C THR A 226 8.64 24.03 -0.41
N LEU A 227 8.56 25.21 -0.98
CA LEU A 227 8.65 25.37 -2.44
C LEU A 227 9.99 24.82 -2.97
N GLU A 228 11.09 25.01 -2.23
CA GLU A 228 12.40 24.48 -2.59
C GLU A 228 12.43 22.94 -2.62
N GLN A 229 11.84 22.30 -1.60
CA GLN A 229 11.76 20.84 -1.55
C GLN A 229 10.89 20.28 -2.69
N LEU A 230 9.77 20.92 -2.98
CA LEU A 230 8.88 20.52 -4.09
C LEU A 230 9.60 20.68 -5.44
N THR A 231 10.30 21.80 -5.64
CA THR A 231 11.08 22.06 -6.86
C THR A 231 12.20 21.03 -7.03
N ALA A 232 12.97 20.78 -5.95
CA ALA A 232 14.02 19.76 -5.98
C ALA A 232 13.48 18.37 -6.30
N LEU A 233 12.36 17.97 -5.70
CA LEU A 233 11.68 16.70 -5.97
C LEU A 233 11.31 16.58 -7.46
N LEU A 234 10.63 17.58 -7.99
CA LEU A 234 10.15 17.56 -9.39
C LEU A 234 11.31 17.56 -10.39
N ASN A 235 12.42 18.25 -10.08
CA ASN A 235 13.60 18.27 -10.93
C ASN A 235 14.48 17.01 -10.82
N THR A 236 14.29 16.20 -9.77
CA THR A 236 15.01 14.94 -9.57
C THR A 236 14.34 13.78 -10.31
N VAL A 237 13.04 13.90 -10.61
CA VAL A 237 12.29 12.87 -11.35
C VAL A 237 12.80 12.82 -12.79
N PRO A 238 13.26 11.64 -13.31
CA PRO A 238 13.80 11.52 -14.67
C PRO A 238 12.69 11.45 -15.73
N LEU A 239 11.67 12.29 -15.59
CA LEU A 239 10.54 12.43 -16.50
C LEU A 239 10.29 13.91 -16.76
N GLU A 240 9.86 14.23 -17.98
CA GLU A 240 9.35 15.56 -18.29
C GLU A 240 7.90 15.68 -17.80
N ILE A 241 7.67 16.56 -16.84
CA ILE A 241 6.36 16.79 -16.23
C ILE A 241 5.89 18.18 -16.64
N SER A 242 4.74 18.27 -17.32
CA SER A 242 4.07 19.52 -17.62
C SER A 242 2.68 19.53 -17.01
N PHE A 243 2.31 20.64 -16.39
CA PHE A 243 0.96 20.87 -15.91
C PHE A 243 0.26 21.93 -16.78
N ILE A 244 -0.80 21.51 -17.45
CA ILE A 244 -1.65 22.36 -18.30
C ILE A 244 -3.00 22.47 -17.59
N ASP A 245 -3.48 23.70 -17.41
CA ASP A 245 -4.76 23.95 -16.76
C ASP A 245 -5.96 23.75 -17.71
N THR A 246 -7.17 23.92 -17.18
CA THR A 246 -8.43 23.78 -17.94
C THR A 246 -8.61 24.85 -19.02
N GLU A 247 -7.79 25.91 -19.00
CA GLU A 247 -7.77 26.99 -20.00
C GLU A 247 -6.69 26.73 -21.08
N ASN A 248 -6.08 25.53 -21.10
CA ASN A 248 -4.96 25.14 -21.97
C ASN A 248 -3.68 25.99 -21.79
N ILE A 249 -3.50 26.58 -20.60
CA ILE A 249 -2.29 27.31 -20.27
C ILE A 249 -1.31 26.38 -19.57
N ASN A 250 -0.08 26.32 -20.08
CA ASN A 250 1.00 25.61 -19.39
C ASN A 250 1.41 26.41 -18.14
N ARG A 251 1.14 25.87 -16.97
CA ARG A 251 1.39 26.49 -15.67
C ARG A 251 2.70 26.06 -15.02
N PHE A 252 3.22 24.90 -15.42
CA PHE A 252 4.45 24.34 -14.85
C PHE A 252 5.08 23.33 -15.81
N PHE A 253 6.40 23.31 -15.83
CA PHE A 253 7.22 22.21 -16.34
C PHE A 253 8.46 22.07 -15.47
N ASN A 254 8.93 20.83 -15.27
CA ASN A 254 10.16 20.59 -14.51
C ASN A 254 11.40 20.74 -15.42
N GLU A 255 12.50 21.19 -14.81
CA GLU A 255 13.80 21.16 -15.44
C GLU A 255 14.39 19.74 -15.30
N GLY A 256 13.91 18.80 -16.12
CA GLY A 256 14.41 17.43 -16.13
C GLY A 256 15.93 17.37 -16.44
N PRO A 257 16.60 16.23 -16.18
CA PRO A 257 18.03 16.10 -16.41
C PRO A 257 18.36 16.30 -17.89
N LYS A 258 18.78 17.52 -18.24
CA LYS A 258 19.14 17.98 -19.57
C LYS A 258 18.09 17.69 -20.64
N ALA A 259 17.01 18.44 -20.61
CA ALA A 259 16.11 18.58 -21.74
C ALA A 259 16.92 18.96 -22.99
N VAL A 260 16.88 18.10 -24.00
CA VAL A 260 17.16 18.55 -25.36
C VAL A 260 16.07 19.57 -25.66
N SER A 261 16.46 20.82 -25.78
CA SER A 261 15.55 21.94 -26.03
C SER A 261 14.75 21.69 -27.31
N TYR A 262 13.54 21.16 -27.15
CA TYR A 262 12.54 21.19 -28.22
C TYR A 262 11.78 22.49 -28.14
N THR A 263 12.28 23.47 -28.86
CA THR A 263 11.70 24.82 -28.95
C THR A 263 10.48 24.92 -29.82
N HIS A 264 9.78 23.89 -30.19
CA HIS A 264 8.48 23.94 -30.87
C HIS A 264 7.67 22.66 -30.70
N LEU A 265 6.79 22.61 -29.72
CA LEU A 265 5.61 21.76 -29.76
C LEU A 265 4.49 22.56 -30.46
N THR A 266 4.40 22.47 -31.78
CA THR A 266 3.15 22.78 -32.51
C THR A 266 2.22 21.59 -32.28
N LEU A 267 1.22 21.75 -31.42
CA LEU A 267 0.12 20.81 -31.35
C LEU A 267 -0.59 20.76 -32.71
N PRO A 268 -0.86 19.56 -33.25
CA PRO A 268 -1.68 19.47 -34.44
C PRO A 268 -3.09 19.96 -34.11
N THR A 269 -3.52 21.03 -34.79
CA THR A 269 -4.91 21.48 -34.78
C THR A 269 -5.75 20.37 -35.41
N ILE A 270 -6.54 19.67 -34.61
CA ILE A 270 -7.58 18.78 -35.14
C ILE A 270 -8.76 19.68 -35.50
N LEU A 271 -9.01 19.81 -36.80
CA LEU A 271 -10.23 20.38 -37.39
C LEU A 271 -11.37 19.36 -37.28
#